data_b5439da9ad8d34f18ece5ba2f56e6757
#
_entry.id   b5439da9ad8d34f18ece5ba2f56e6757
#
_cell.length_a   1.000
_cell.length_b   1.000
_cell.length_c   1.000
_cell.angle_alpha   90.00
_cell.angle_beta   90.00
_cell.angle_gamma   90.00
#
_symmetry.space_group_name_H-M   'P 1'
#
loop_
_entity.id
_entity.type
_entity.pdbx_description
1 polymer ?
#
loop_
_entity_poly.entity_id
_entity_poly.type
_entity_poly.pdbx_seq_one_letter_code
_entity_poly.pdbx_strand_id
1 'polypeptide(L)'
;MNKQTLSYDEETRGKTVINHMGGVFLYNRPEQILEQYELEVKSISRGRDSYQCDTEQGPKILREYRGSKERAGFLADMLDHLSGQGRTVETVMRTKEGEPFSVNEEETKYILYQAFPGAECDTKNRADMLSAVRELALLHQSAQNYEGSVPEFLKSGQNNLLLLYEKRNRELNKVRNYIRAKKKKNDFEMMFAV
;
A
#
# COMPACT_ATOMS: atom_id res chain seq x y z
N MET A 1 -9.36 21.93 -8.89
CA MET A 1 -8.18 21.04 -8.76
C MET A 1 -6.94 21.91 -8.77
N ASN A 2 -6.43 22.28 -7.59
CA ASN A 2 -5.22 23.10 -7.48
C ASN A 2 -4.01 22.18 -7.37
N LYS A 3 -3.21 22.15 -8.44
CA LYS A 3 -1.84 21.63 -8.39
C LYS A 3 -0.98 22.68 -7.69
N GLN A 4 -0.64 22.47 -6.44
CA GLN A 4 0.46 23.20 -5.81
C GLN A 4 1.77 22.51 -6.18
N THR A 5 2.48 23.12 -7.12
CA THR A 5 3.87 22.81 -7.43
C THR A 5 4.70 23.45 -6.33
N LEU A 6 5.32 22.66 -5.46
CA LEU A 6 6.26 23.15 -4.47
C LEU A 6 7.62 23.31 -5.15
N SER A 7 8.09 24.56 -5.28
CA SER A 7 9.49 24.86 -5.59
C SER A 7 10.30 24.65 -4.31
N TYR A 8 11.35 23.83 -4.39
CA TYR A 8 12.26 23.59 -3.29
C TYR A 8 13.28 24.74 -3.17
N ASP A 9 13.32 25.33 -1.99
CA ASP A 9 14.37 26.27 -1.60
C ASP A 9 15.44 25.49 -0.83
N GLU A 10 16.69 25.59 -1.24
CA GLU A 10 17.85 24.87 -0.66
C GLU A 10 18.14 25.23 0.85
N GLU A 11 17.43 26.18 1.41
CA GLU A 11 17.67 26.69 2.77
C GLU A 11 16.98 25.92 3.90
N THR A 12 16.18 24.89 3.61
CA THR A 12 15.41 24.16 4.64
C THR A 12 16.05 22.86 5.12
N ARG A 13 17.38 22.78 5.15
CA ARG A 13 18.07 21.68 5.85
C ARG A 13 17.82 21.79 7.35
N GLY A 14 16.92 20.96 7.87
CA GLY A 14 16.81 20.71 9.32
C GLY A 14 15.77 21.52 10.11
N LYS A 15 14.75 22.10 9.49
CA LYS A 15 13.67 22.78 10.24
C LYS A 15 12.45 21.86 10.43
N THR A 16 12.14 21.57 11.69
CA THR A 16 10.87 20.95 12.10
C THR A 16 9.74 21.94 11.84
N VAL A 17 8.84 21.65 10.93
CA VAL A 17 7.63 22.46 10.72
C VAL A 17 6.50 21.86 11.56
N ILE A 18 6.04 22.61 12.55
CA ILE A 18 4.89 22.26 13.39
C ILE A 18 3.64 22.72 12.67
N ASN A 19 2.77 21.80 12.30
CA ASN A 19 1.44 22.13 11.78
C ASN A 19 0.47 22.34 12.93
N HIS A 20 -0.54 23.22 12.76
CA HIS A 20 -1.53 23.61 13.76
C HIS A 20 -2.39 22.47 14.36
N MET A 21 -2.14 21.21 14.01
CA MET A 21 -2.77 20.01 14.58
C MET A 21 -1.86 19.20 15.51
N GLY A 22 -0.75 19.74 15.98
CA GLY A 22 0.05 19.13 17.07
C GLY A 22 0.78 17.83 16.74
N GLY A 23 0.93 17.46 15.46
CA GLY A 23 1.73 16.31 15.04
C GLY A 23 3.12 16.75 14.61
N VAL A 24 4.15 16.19 15.23
CA VAL A 24 5.54 16.31 14.76
C VAL A 24 5.64 15.41 13.53
N PHE A 25 5.60 15.99 12.33
CA PHE A 25 5.95 15.27 11.11
C PHE A 25 7.47 15.31 10.95
N LEU A 26 8.13 14.22 11.33
CA LEU A 26 9.48 13.94 10.87
C LEU A 26 9.45 13.83 9.35
N TYR A 27 10.17 14.71 8.66
CA TYR A 27 10.28 14.67 7.21
C TYR A 27 11.08 13.43 6.82
N ASN A 28 10.41 12.35 6.46
CA ASN A 28 11.04 11.27 5.72
C ASN A 28 11.56 11.88 4.41
N ARG A 29 12.84 11.82 4.20
CA ARG A 29 13.49 12.28 2.96
C ARG A 29 13.43 11.14 1.95
N PRO A 30 12.42 11.11 1.07
CA PRO A 30 12.29 10.03 0.10
C PRO A 30 13.49 9.93 -0.84
N GLU A 31 14.23 11.01 -1.04
CA GLU A 31 15.45 11.06 -1.84
C GLU A 31 16.51 10.11 -1.29
N GLN A 32 16.78 10.15 0.02
CA GLN A 32 17.76 9.28 0.68
C GLN A 32 17.38 7.80 0.60
N ILE A 33 16.08 7.52 0.63
CA ILE A 33 15.57 6.15 0.47
C ILE A 33 15.80 5.67 -0.95
N LEU A 34 15.56 6.54 -1.94
CA LEU A 34 15.69 6.23 -3.36
C LEU A 34 17.15 6.05 -3.81
N GLU A 35 18.13 6.63 -3.10
CA GLU A 35 19.56 6.40 -3.32
C GLU A 35 19.99 4.93 -3.18
N GLN A 36 19.20 4.12 -2.45
CA GLN A 36 19.43 2.67 -2.31
C GLN A 36 19.06 1.87 -3.57
N TYR A 37 18.48 2.51 -4.58
CA TYR A 37 18.07 1.88 -5.84
C TYR A 37 18.93 2.37 -7.02
N GLU A 38 19.09 1.54 -8.04
CA GLU A 38 19.71 1.92 -9.31
C GLU A 38 18.70 2.64 -10.21
N LEU A 39 18.41 3.91 -9.91
CA LEU A 39 17.50 4.71 -10.71
C LEU A 39 17.84 6.19 -10.65
N GLU A 40 17.45 6.91 -11.68
CA GLU A 40 17.57 8.34 -11.77
C GLU A 40 16.20 9.00 -11.59
N VAL A 41 16.06 9.77 -10.50
CA VAL A 41 14.81 10.39 -10.09
C VAL A 41 14.71 11.78 -10.70
N LYS A 42 13.65 12.05 -11.46
CA LYS A 42 13.34 13.36 -12.06
C LYS A 42 12.51 14.24 -11.13
N SER A 43 11.50 13.65 -10.49
CA SER A 43 10.64 14.36 -9.55
C SER A 43 9.99 13.41 -8.56
N ILE A 44 9.68 13.96 -7.37
CA ILE A 44 8.94 13.24 -6.33
C ILE A 44 7.74 14.09 -5.93
N SER A 45 6.57 13.46 -5.87
CA SER A 45 5.35 14.07 -5.39
C SER A 45 4.71 13.22 -4.28
N ARG A 46 4.15 13.88 -3.27
CA ARG A 46 3.51 13.19 -2.15
C ARG A 46 2.06 12.83 -2.49
N GLY A 47 1.72 11.53 -2.44
CA GLY A 47 0.35 11.03 -2.43
C GLY A 47 -0.22 10.95 -1.01
N ARG A 48 -1.38 10.30 -0.85
CA ARG A 48 -2.03 10.13 0.46
C ARG A 48 -1.18 9.29 1.41
N ASP A 49 -0.75 8.10 0.98
CA ASP A 49 -0.01 7.11 1.77
C ASP A 49 1.24 6.62 1.01
N SER A 50 1.76 7.42 0.07
CA SER A 50 2.88 7.03 -0.80
C SER A 50 3.57 8.26 -1.38
N TYR A 51 4.77 8.04 -1.93
CA TYR A 51 5.44 8.99 -2.80
C TYR A 51 5.37 8.47 -4.23
N GLN A 52 4.96 9.34 -5.14
CA GLN A 52 5.01 9.08 -6.58
C GLN A 52 6.32 9.64 -7.10
N CYS A 53 7.14 8.79 -7.70
CA CYS A 53 8.46 9.13 -8.20
C CYS A 53 8.45 9.00 -9.72
N ASP A 54 8.73 10.09 -10.43
CA ASP A 54 8.99 10.05 -11.85
C ASP A 54 10.48 9.80 -12.08
N THR A 55 10.82 8.78 -12.86
CA THR A 55 12.19 8.35 -13.09
C THR A 55 12.45 8.13 -14.57
N GLU A 56 13.72 8.00 -14.96
CA GLU A 56 14.07 7.64 -16.35
C GLU A 56 13.55 6.27 -16.77
N GLN A 57 13.38 5.37 -15.79
CA GLN A 57 12.83 4.02 -15.99
C GLN A 57 11.30 3.98 -15.87
N GLY A 58 10.62 5.14 -15.96
CA GLY A 58 9.17 5.27 -15.82
C GLY A 58 8.71 5.52 -14.38
N PRO A 59 7.39 5.60 -14.16
CA PRO A 59 6.83 5.96 -12.88
C PRO A 59 7.05 4.85 -11.84
N LYS A 60 7.35 5.27 -10.60
CA LYS A 60 7.51 4.40 -9.44
C LYS A 60 6.64 4.90 -8.30
N ILE A 61 6.31 3.99 -7.37
CA ILE A 61 5.57 4.33 -6.15
C ILE A 61 6.34 3.81 -4.95
N LEU A 62 6.75 4.70 -4.07
CA LEU A 62 7.40 4.38 -2.80
C LEU A 62 6.36 4.37 -1.68
N ARG A 63 6.21 3.24 -0.98
CA ARG A 63 5.26 3.06 0.14
C ARG A 63 5.96 2.58 1.39
N GLU A 64 5.56 3.11 2.55
CA GLU A 64 5.98 2.58 3.85
C GLU A 64 5.52 1.11 3.99
N TYR A 65 6.40 0.28 4.54
CA TYR A 65 6.16 -1.15 4.72
C TYR A 65 6.33 -1.57 6.18
N ARG A 66 5.33 -2.23 6.74
CA ARG A 66 5.29 -2.65 8.17
C ARG A 66 5.36 -4.17 8.36
N GLY A 67 5.85 -4.90 7.38
CA GLY A 67 5.96 -6.36 7.44
C GLY A 67 7.37 -6.86 7.76
N SER A 68 7.50 -8.19 7.81
CA SER A 68 8.79 -8.87 7.93
C SER A 68 9.54 -8.90 6.59
N LYS A 69 10.87 -9.11 6.64
CA LYS A 69 11.70 -9.33 5.44
C LYS A 69 11.21 -10.52 4.62
N GLU A 70 10.86 -11.62 5.27
CA GLU A 70 10.34 -12.83 4.64
C GLU A 70 9.04 -12.54 3.86
N ARG A 71 8.14 -11.74 4.45
CA ARG A 71 6.90 -11.34 3.78
C ARG A 71 7.16 -10.42 2.58
N ALA A 72 8.11 -9.49 2.69
CA ALA A 72 8.49 -8.63 1.57
C ALA A 72 9.12 -9.42 0.43
N GLY A 73 9.98 -10.39 0.74
CA GLY A 73 10.57 -11.29 -0.25
C GLY A 73 9.50 -12.10 -0.98
N PHE A 74 8.60 -12.76 -0.24
CA PHE A 74 7.49 -13.50 -0.85
C PHE A 74 6.58 -12.61 -1.70
N LEU A 75 6.29 -11.38 -1.25
CA LEU A 75 5.51 -10.42 -2.03
C LEU A 75 6.19 -10.10 -3.36
N ALA A 76 7.51 -9.83 -3.34
CA ALA A 76 8.28 -9.55 -4.55
C ALA A 76 8.24 -10.73 -5.52
N ASP A 77 8.55 -11.93 -5.04
CA ASP A 77 8.58 -13.14 -5.86
C ASP A 77 7.20 -13.48 -6.45
N MET A 78 6.13 -13.29 -5.69
CA MET A 78 4.76 -13.51 -6.17
C MET A 78 4.36 -12.48 -7.24
N LEU A 79 4.69 -11.21 -7.06
CA LEU A 79 4.40 -10.17 -8.05
C LEU A 79 5.21 -10.36 -9.33
N ASP A 80 6.47 -10.78 -9.22
CA ASP A 80 7.30 -11.14 -10.38
C ASP A 80 6.71 -12.35 -11.13
N HIS A 81 6.26 -13.38 -10.42
CA HIS A 81 5.56 -14.52 -11.00
C HIS A 81 4.30 -14.10 -11.76
N LEU A 82 3.43 -13.31 -11.14
CA LEU A 82 2.20 -12.81 -11.76
C LEU A 82 2.47 -11.98 -13.01
N SER A 83 3.48 -11.10 -12.94
CA SER A 83 3.94 -10.33 -14.10
C SER A 83 4.43 -11.23 -15.23
N GLY A 84 5.22 -12.26 -14.89
CA GLY A 84 5.69 -13.28 -15.83
C GLY A 84 4.56 -14.09 -16.48
N GLN A 85 3.43 -14.23 -15.80
CA GLN A 85 2.20 -14.84 -16.34
C GLN A 85 1.35 -13.85 -17.17
N GLY A 86 1.89 -12.67 -17.48
CA GLY A 86 1.21 -11.64 -18.28
C GLY A 86 0.13 -10.86 -17.52
N ARG A 87 0.16 -10.87 -16.19
CA ARG A 87 -0.71 -10.01 -15.38
C ARG A 87 -0.09 -8.63 -15.20
N THR A 88 -0.88 -7.59 -15.35
CA THR A 88 -0.45 -6.22 -15.09
C THR A 88 -0.54 -5.98 -13.58
N VAL A 89 0.60 -6.04 -12.91
CA VAL A 89 0.73 -5.83 -11.46
C VAL A 89 1.91 -4.89 -11.17
N GLU A 90 1.83 -4.18 -10.04
CA GLU A 90 2.95 -3.39 -9.54
C GLU A 90 4.05 -4.36 -9.04
N THR A 91 5.17 -4.48 -9.75
CA THR A 91 6.30 -5.32 -9.29
C THR A 91 7.17 -4.58 -8.30
N VAL A 92 7.85 -5.32 -7.42
CA VAL A 92 8.77 -4.75 -6.41
C VAL A 92 10.14 -4.52 -7.05
N MET A 93 10.66 -3.32 -6.93
CA MET A 93 12.05 -3.03 -7.28
C MET A 93 12.98 -3.44 -6.15
N ARG A 94 14.06 -4.13 -6.48
CA ARG A 94 15.09 -4.49 -5.49
C ARG A 94 16.12 -3.38 -5.36
N THR A 95 16.65 -3.22 -4.15
CA THR A 95 17.76 -2.29 -3.89
C THR A 95 19.03 -2.73 -4.61
N LYS A 96 20.06 -1.90 -4.64
CA LYS A 96 21.40 -2.24 -5.15
C LYS A 96 21.99 -3.48 -4.50
N GLU A 97 21.58 -3.78 -3.27
CA GLU A 97 22.00 -4.96 -2.51
C GLU A 97 21.11 -6.20 -2.74
N GLY A 98 20.08 -6.08 -3.60
CA GLY A 98 19.12 -7.14 -3.91
C GLY A 98 17.99 -7.29 -2.89
N GLU A 99 17.85 -6.38 -1.92
CA GLU A 99 16.80 -6.43 -0.92
C GLU A 99 15.45 -5.98 -1.48
N PRO A 100 14.32 -6.58 -1.03
CA PRO A 100 12.98 -6.23 -1.51
C PRO A 100 12.43 -4.94 -0.89
N PHE A 101 13.14 -4.31 0.03
CA PHE A 101 12.78 -3.04 0.66
C PHE A 101 14.03 -2.24 1.00
N SER A 102 13.88 -0.94 1.12
CA SER A 102 14.88 -0.02 1.65
C SER A 102 14.54 0.36 3.09
N VAL A 103 15.52 0.91 3.82
CA VAL A 103 15.37 1.33 5.22
C VAL A 103 15.90 2.76 5.34
N ASN A 104 15.18 3.64 6.06
CA ASN A 104 15.68 4.97 6.39
C ASN A 104 16.49 4.95 7.70
N GLU A 105 17.01 6.11 8.11
CA GLU A 105 17.79 6.28 9.36
C GLU A 105 16.99 5.92 10.64
N GLU A 106 15.66 5.93 10.56
CA GLU A 106 14.76 5.60 11.67
C GLU A 106 14.30 4.14 11.65
N GLU A 107 14.98 3.28 10.88
CA GLU A 107 14.64 1.86 10.68
C GLU A 107 13.25 1.63 10.06
N THR A 108 12.62 2.67 9.51
CA THR A 108 11.36 2.54 8.78
C THR A 108 11.63 1.93 7.41
N LYS A 109 10.89 0.88 7.08
CA LYS A 109 11.03 0.16 5.81
C LYS A 109 10.13 0.76 4.74
N TYR A 110 10.62 0.74 3.50
CA TYR A 110 9.89 1.20 2.32
C TYR A 110 10.04 0.21 1.19
N ILE A 111 8.96 -0.02 0.46
CA ILE A 111 9.00 -0.79 -0.79
C ILE A 111 8.79 0.16 -1.95
N LEU A 112 9.66 0.05 -2.95
CA LEU A 112 9.54 0.77 -4.21
C LEU A 112 8.89 -0.16 -5.24
N TYR A 113 7.75 0.27 -5.77
CA TYR A 113 7.00 -0.46 -6.79
C TYR A 113 7.22 0.15 -8.17
N GLN A 114 7.35 -0.70 -9.17
CA GLN A 114 7.18 -0.29 -10.56
C GLN A 114 5.69 -0.01 -10.79
N ALA A 115 5.35 1.24 -11.05
CA ALA A 115 3.98 1.60 -11.41
C ALA A 115 3.72 1.38 -12.91
N PHE A 116 2.47 1.25 -13.25
CA PHE A 116 1.99 1.21 -14.64
C PHE A 116 0.88 2.25 -14.84
N PRO A 117 0.68 2.76 -16.07
CA PRO A 117 -0.37 3.71 -16.35
C PRO A 117 -1.75 3.01 -16.23
N GLY A 118 -2.71 3.71 -15.68
CA GLY A 118 -4.06 3.21 -15.52
C GLY A 118 -4.98 4.26 -14.88
N ALA A 119 -6.26 3.95 -14.82
CA ALA A 119 -7.26 4.72 -14.12
C ALA A 119 -7.88 3.87 -12.99
N GLU A 120 -8.32 4.52 -11.92
CA GLU A 120 -9.08 3.84 -10.88
C GLU A 120 -10.39 3.30 -11.45
N CYS A 121 -10.80 2.12 -10.99
CA CYS A 121 -12.06 1.51 -11.34
C CYS A 121 -13.22 2.39 -10.85
N ASP A 122 -14.09 2.83 -11.76
CA ASP A 122 -15.33 3.50 -11.37
C ASP A 122 -16.35 2.46 -10.90
N THR A 123 -16.59 2.42 -9.58
CA THR A 123 -17.56 1.49 -8.97
C THR A 123 -19.00 1.73 -9.38
N LYS A 124 -19.31 2.86 -10.04
CA LYS A 124 -20.63 3.15 -10.63
C LYS A 124 -20.73 2.65 -12.07
N ASN A 125 -19.60 2.38 -12.72
CA ASN A 125 -19.56 1.85 -14.07
C ASN A 125 -19.59 0.31 -14.04
N ARG A 126 -20.68 -0.26 -14.55
CA ARG A 126 -20.84 -1.74 -14.60
C ARG A 126 -19.74 -2.44 -15.41
N ALA A 127 -19.27 -1.81 -16.48
CA ALA A 127 -18.23 -2.42 -17.32
C ALA A 127 -16.89 -2.50 -16.56
N ASP A 128 -16.52 -1.45 -15.83
CA ASP A 128 -15.30 -1.42 -15.00
C ASP A 128 -15.38 -2.47 -13.90
N MET A 129 -16.53 -2.60 -13.23
CA MET A 129 -16.71 -3.61 -12.19
C MET A 129 -16.58 -5.04 -12.73
N LEU A 130 -17.17 -5.33 -13.89
CA LEU A 130 -17.05 -6.65 -14.52
C LEU A 130 -15.61 -6.93 -14.94
N SER A 131 -14.91 -5.93 -15.47
CA SER A 131 -13.49 -6.05 -15.81
C SER A 131 -12.65 -6.32 -14.56
N ALA A 132 -12.87 -5.61 -13.47
CA ALA A 132 -12.15 -5.81 -12.21
C ALA A 132 -12.36 -7.22 -11.64
N VAL A 133 -13.60 -7.74 -11.66
CA VAL A 133 -13.90 -9.11 -11.23
C VAL A 133 -13.23 -10.15 -12.12
N ARG A 134 -13.22 -9.92 -13.44
CA ARG A 134 -12.53 -10.80 -14.39
C ARG A 134 -11.03 -10.83 -14.12
N GLU A 135 -10.40 -9.67 -13.97
CA GLU A 135 -8.96 -9.59 -13.68
C GLU A 135 -8.61 -10.23 -12.34
N LEU A 136 -9.46 -10.08 -11.32
CA LEU A 136 -9.29 -10.76 -10.04
C LEU A 136 -9.33 -12.29 -10.20
N ALA A 137 -10.24 -12.81 -10.99
CA ALA A 137 -10.33 -14.26 -11.26
C ALA A 137 -9.08 -14.78 -12.00
N LEU A 138 -8.60 -14.04 -12.99
CA LEU A 138 -7.37 -14.37 -13.72
C LEU A 138 -6.13 -14.30 -12.83
N LEU A 139 -6.06 -13.32 -11.91
CA LEU A 139 -5.01 -13.20 -10.94
C LEU A 139 -4.98 -14.40 -9.97
N HIS A 140 -6.15 -14.83 -9.48
CA HIS A 140 -6.25 -16.04 -8.64
C HIS A 140 -5.79 -17.28 -9.41
N GLN A 141 -6.18 -17.43 -10.67
CA GLN A 141 -5.75 -18.57 -11.51
C GLN A 141 -4.23 -18.56 -11.73
N SER A 142 -3.64 -17.38 -12.02
CA SER A 142 -2.19 -17.26 -12.18
C SER A 142 -1.45 -17.55 -10.87
N ALA A 143 -1.97 -17.10 -9.72
CA ALA A 143 -1.36 -17.35 -8.42
C ALA A 143 -1.36 -18.82 -8.01
N GLN A 144 -2.33 -19.64 -8.48
CA GLN A 144 -2.37 -21.08 -8.20
C GLN A 144 -1.18 -21.85 -8.83
N ASN A 145 -0.59 -21.32 -9.89
CA ASN A 145 0.54 -21.93 -10.58
C ASN A 145 1.90 -21.47 -10.02
N TYR A 146 1.92 -20.88 -8.84
CA TYR A 146 3.17 -20.45 -8.21
C TYR A 146 3.95 -21.66 -7.69
N GLU A 147 5.12 -21.90 -8.27
CA GLU A 147 6.00 -23.03 -7.93
C GLU A 147 7.03 -22.67 -6.83
N GLY A 148 7.06 -21.42 -6.37
CA GLY A 148 7.97 -20.96 -5.36
C GLY A 148 7.62 -21.44 -3.94
N SER A 149 8.54 -21.23 -3.00
CA SER A 149 8.31 -21.59 -1.60
C SER A 149 7.25 -20.68 -0.97
N VAL A 150 6.18 -21.28 -0.46
CA VAL A 150 5.17 -20.55 0.30
C VAL A 150 5.60 -20.49 1.77
N PRO A 151 5.76 -19.28 2.34
CA PRO A 151 6.17 -19.11 3.73
C PRO A 151 5.20 -19.76 4.73
N GLU A 152 5.74 -20.23 5.87
CA GLU A 152 4.96 -20.93 6.88
C GLU A 152 3.84 -20.07 7.49
N PHE A 153 4.06 -18.76 7.62
CA PHE A 153 3.05 -17.84 8.12
C PHE A 153 1.78 -17.75 7.23
N LEU A 154 1.87 -18.16 5.96
CA LEU A 154 0.70 -18.28 5.07
C LEU A 154 0.03 -19.65 5.19
N LYS A 155 0.78 -20.69 5.57
CA LYS A 155 0.26 -22.05 5.76
C LYS A 155 -0.46 -22.22 7.09
N SER A 156 -0.05 -21.47 8.12
CA SER A 156 -0.47 -21.66 9.51
C SER A 156 -1.92 -21.30 9.83
N GLY A 157 -2.77 -21.04 8.84
CA GLY A 157 -4.18 -20.69 9.05
C GLY A 157 -4.45 -19.40 9.83
N GLN A 158 -3.44 -18.76 10.40
CA GLN A 158 -3.57 -17.47 11.11
C GLN A 158 -4.05 -16.34 10.20
N ASN A 159 -3.85 -16.49 8.90
CA ASN A 159 -4.33 -15.57 7.85
C ASN A 159 -5.62 -16.09 7.18
N ASN A 160 -6.34 -17.01 7.80
CA ASN A 160 -7.60 -17.50 7.27
C ASN A 160 -8.60 -16.34 7.21
N LEU A 161 -8.96 -15.94 6.01
CA LEU A 161 -9.90 -14.84 5.76
C LEU A 161 -11.25 -15.08 6.47
N LEU A 162 -11.70 -16.33 6.52
CA LEU A 162 -12.95 -16.70 7.21
C LEU A 162 -12.86 -16.39 8.71
N LEU A 163 -11.78 -16.81 9.37
CA LEU A 163 -11.59 -16.53 10.81
C LEU A 163 -11.48 -15.03 11.08
N LEU A 164 -10.81 -14.28 10.20
CA LEU A 164 -10.73 -12.82 10.30
C LEU A 164 -12.12 -12.19 10.14
N TYR A 165 -12.88 -12.63 9.15
CA TYR A 165 -14.25 -12.17 8.92
C TYR A 165 -15.15 -12.45 10.10
N GLU A 166 -15.12 -13.67 10.64
CA GLU A 166 -15.90 -14.05 11.84
C GLU A 166 -15.52 -13.22 13.07
N LYS A 167 -14.21 -12.96 13.26
CA LYS A 167 -13.72 -12.09 14.32
C LYS A 167 -14.28 -10.68 14.18
N ARG A 168 -14.18 -10.09 13.00
CA ARG A 168 -14.69 -8.73 12.72
C ARG A 168 -16.21 -8.67 12.85
N ASN A 169 -16.92 -9.67 12.37
CA ASN A 169 -18.36 -9.73 12.52
C ASN A 169 -18.79 -9.79 13.98
N ARG A 170 -18.07 -10.56 14.82
CA ARG A 170 -18.31 -10.57 16.27
C ARG A 170 -18.07 -9.22 16.92
N GLU A 171 -17.01 -8.51 16.53
CA GLU A 171 -16.73 -7.14 17.01
C GLU A 171 -17.84 -6.17 16.61
N LEU A 172 -18.28 -6.18 15.36
CA LEU A 172 -19.39 -5.35 14.87
C LEU A 172 -20.70 -5.64 15.62
N ASN A 173 -21.02 -6.91 15.84
CA ASN A 173 -22.22 -7.28 16.59
C ASN A 173 -22.17 -6.81 18.06
N LYS A 174 -20.99 -6.82 18.71
CA LYS A 174 -20.83 -6.25 20.05
C LYS A 174 -21.12 -4.73 20.04
N VAL A 175 -20.56 -4.00 19.09
CA VAL A 175 -20.81 -2.55 18.94
C VAL A 175 -22.28 -2.29 18.66
N ARG A 176 -22.89 -3.04 17.75
CA ARG A 176 -24.33 -2.94 17.43
C ARG A 176 -25.21 -3.14 18.66
N ASN A 177 -24.93 -4.19 19.44
CA ASN A 177 -25.69 -4.49 20.66
C ASN A 177 -25.52 -3.39 21.72
N TYR A 178 -24.28 -2.86 21.87
CA TYR A 178 -24.01 -1.73 22.74
C TYR A 178 -24.82 -0.49 22.33
N ILE A 179 -24.82 -0.13 21.06
CA ILE A 179 -25.57 1.00 20.53
C ILE A 179 -27.08 0.78 20.71
N ARG A 180 -27.59 -0.44 20.44
CA ARG A 180 -29.02 -0.76 20.64
C ARG A 180 -29.46 -0.59 22.08
N ALA A 181 -28.61 -0.90 23.06
CA ALA A 181 -28.90 -0.76 24.47
C ALA A 181 -28.90 0.70 24.95
N LYS A 182 -28.33 1.66 24.21
CA LYS A 182 -28.32 3.07 24.59
C LYS A 182 -29.72 3.66 24.56
N LYS A 183 -30.08 4.37 25.66
CA LYS A 183 -31.37 5.10 25.74
C LYS A 183 -31.43 6.30 24.81
N LYS A 184 -30.31 7.02 24.63
CA LYS A 184 -30.20 8.15 23.70
C LYS A 184 -29.14 7.79 22.65
N LYS A 185 -29.48 7.95 21.41
CA LYS A 185 -28.62 7.69 20.25
C LYS A 185 -28.47 8.97 19.42
N ASN A 186 -27.30 9.23 18.87
CA ASN A 186 -27.11 10.22 17.83
C ASN A 186 -27.49 9.65 16.46
N ASP A 187 -27.52 10.52 15.43
CA ASP A 187 -27.94 10.15 14.07
C ASP A 187 -27.11 9.02 13.48
N PHE A 188 -25.79 9.05 13.68
CA PHE A 188 -24.88 7.97 13.25
C PHE A 188 -25.21 6.65 13.93
N GLU A 189 -25.43 6.67 15.26
CA GLU A 189 -25.77 5.48 16.02
C GLU A 189 -27.12 4.91 15.63
N MET A 190 -28.09 5.78 15.26
CA MET A 190 -29.40 5.33 14.74
C MET A 190 -29.23 4.62 13.40
N MET A 191 -28.44 5.16 12.48
CA MET A 191 -28.16 4.51 11.20
C MET A 191 -27.41 3.19 11.36
N PHE A 192 -26.47 3.11 12.30
CA PHE A 192 -25.68 1.90 12.54
C PHE A 192 -26.48 0.78 13.22
N ALA A 193 -27.54 1.10 13.96
CA ALA A 193 -28.34 0.13 14.71
C ALA A 193 -29.43 -0.58 13.88
N VAL A 194 -29.62 -0.14 12.63
CA VAL A 194 -30.53 -0.80 11.68
C VAL A 194 -29.83 -2.05 11.13
#